data_94f483fe6b75599be722da4dc7639c65
#
_entry.id   94f483fe6b75599be722da4dc7639c65
#
_cell.length_a   1.000
_cell.length_b   1.000
_cell.length_c   1.000
_cell.angle_alpha   90.00
_cell.angle_beta   90.00
_cell.angle_gamma   90.00
#
_symmetry.space_group_name_H-M   'P 1'
#
loop_
_entity.id
_entity.type
_entity.pdbx_description
1 polymer ?
#
loop_
_entity_poly.entity_id
_entity_poly.type
_entity_poly.pdbx_seq_one_letter_code
_entity_poly.pdbx_strand_id
1 'polypeptide(L)' 'MNHMRIATINRRLKQAGIPLELWRGDGYHHFTYDDGVRYEGVSVMVCYTNQLTLDQWLYEARIALDRIQRRIAA' A
#
# COMPACT_ATOMS: atom_id res chain seq x y z
N MET A 1 17.49 16.77 -0.54
CA MET A 1 17.22 15.32 -0.56
C MET A 1 15.71 15.09 -0.54
N ASN A 2 15.24 14.34 -1.51
CA ASN A 2 13.80 14.12 -1.65
C ASN A 2 13.37 12.87 -0.89
N HIS A 3 12.65 13.08 0.21
CA HIS A 3 11.98 11.99 0.88
C HIS A 3 10.65 11.77 0.20
N MET A 4 10.39 10.54 -0.22
CA MET A 4 9.09 10.19 -0.75
C MET A 4 8.08 10.20 0.41
N ARG A 5 7.02 10.98 0.24
CA ARG A 5 5.98 11.10 1.26
C ARG A 5 4.92 10.03 1.04
N ILE A 6 4.34 9.56 2.12
CA ILE A 6 3.19 8.64 2.07
C ILE A 6 2.07 9.23 1.23
N ALA A 7 1.81 10.54 1.36
CA ALA A 7 0.79 11.22 0.56
C ALA A 7 1.03 11.12 -0.94
N THR A 8 2.30 11.17 -1.37
CA THR A 8 2.67 11.01 -2.78
C THR A 8 2.35 9.60 -3.27
N ILE A 9 2.68 8.60 -2.47
CA ILE A 9 2.41 7.20 -2.80
C ILE A 9 0.88 6.98 -2.88
N ASN A 10 0.14 7.48 -1.91
CA ASN A 10 -1.32 7.32 -1.87
C ASN A 10 -2.01 8.01 -3.05
N ARG A 11 -1.52 9.18 -3.44
CA ARG A 11 -2.03 9.87 -4.63
C ARG A 11 -1.81 9.02 -5.88
N ARG A 12 -0.64 8.42 -5.98
CA ARG A 12 -0.30 7.58 -7.14
C ARG A 12 -1.12 6.30 -7.17
N LEU A 13 -1.37 5.70 -6.01
CA LEU A 13 -2.25 4.53 -5.90
C LEU A 13 -3.65 4.87 -6.43
N LYS A 14 -4.17 6.03 -6.03
CA LYS A 14 -5.48 6.49 -6.46
C LYS A 14 -5.51 6.73 -7.98
N GLN A 15 -4.47 7.36 -8.54
CA GLN A 15 -4.36 7.58 -9.96
C GLN A 15 -4.29 6.28 -10.75
N ALA A 16 -3.66 5.26 -10.18
CA ALA A 16 -3.53 3.94 -10.81
C ALA A 16 -4.77 3.05 -10.63
N GLY A 17 -5.79 3.54 -9.93
CA GLY A 17 -7.00 2.76 -9.66
C GLY A 17 -6.82 1.64 -8.66
N ILE A 18 -5.80 1.72 -7.82
CA ILE A 18 -5.53 0.71 -6.79
C ILE A 18 -6.24 1.15 -5.50
N PRO A 19 -7.24 0.38 -5.02
CA PRO A 19 -8.06 0.77 -3.87
C PRO A 19 -7.37 0.44 -2.54
N LEU A 20 -6.15 0.90 -2.39
CA LEU A 20 -5.36 0.71 -1.17
C LEU A 20 -4.84 2.05 -0.67
N GLU A 21 -4.60 2.12 0.62
CA GLU A 21 -3.98 3.27 1.26
C GLU A 21 -2.77 2.80 2.05
N LEU A 22 -1.66 3.53 1.93
CA LEU A 22 -0.42 3.21 2.63
C LEU A 22 -0.39 3.97 3.95
N TRP A 23 -0.03 3.26 5.01
CA TRP A 23 0.13 3.80 6.35
C TRP A 23 1.49 3.45 6.90
N ARG A 24 2.02 4.33 7.75
CA ARG A 24 3.25 4.04 8.49
C ARG A 24 2.91 3.33 9.79
N GLY A 25 3.56 2.19 10.02
CA GLY A 25 3.55 1.52 11.30
C GLY A 25 4.82 1.85 12.08
N ASP A 26 5.05 1.13 13.16
CA ASP A 26 6.26 1.26 13.97
C ASP A 26 7.34 0.36 13.39
N GLY A 27 8.26 0.96 12.62
CA GLY A 27 9.35 0.24 11.95
C GLY A 27 8.95 -0.50 10.67
N TYR A 28 7.73 -0.28 10.17
CA TYR A 28 7.25 -0.91 8.95
C TYR A 28 6.14 -0.06 8.34
N HIS A 29 5.63 -0.49 7.18
CA HIS A 29 4.47 0.13 6.55
C HIS A 29 3.40 -0.94 6.31
N HIS A 30 2.17 -0.52 6.10
CA HIS A 30 1.09 -1.44 5.75
C HIS A 30 0.11 -0.78 4.79
N PHE A 31 -0.46 -1.61 3.92
CA PHE A 31 -1.56 -1.21 3.05
C PHE A 31 -2.88 -1.60 3.70
N THR A 32 -3.88 -0.74 3.57
CA THR A 32 -5.23 -1.02 4.03
C THR A 32 -6.20 -1.00 2.86
N TYR A 33 -7.17 -1.90 2.92
CA TYR A 33 -8.28 -1.99 1.99
C TYR A 33 -9.58 -1.85 2.78
N ASP A 34 -10.45 -0.98 2.31
CA ASP A 34 -11.75 -0.76 2.94
C ASP A 34 -12.77 -0.48 1.84
N ASP A 35 -13.73 -1.38 1.64
CA ASP A 35 -14.79 -1.22 0.66
C ASP A 35 -16.14 -0.89 1.30
N GLY A 36 -16.15 -0.54 2.59
CA GLY A 36 -17.35 -0.25 3.35
C GLY A 36 -17.99 -1.48 3.97
N VAL A 37 -17.56 -2.67 3.57
CA VAL A 37 -18.06 -3.95 4.10
C VAL A 37 -16.94 -4.72 4.78
N ARG A 38 -15.75 -4.72 4.17
CA ARG A 38 -14.58 -5.43 4.70
C ARG A 38 -13.41 -4.48 4.86
N TYR A 39 -12.65 -4.71 5.91
CA TYR A 39 -11.39 -4.03 6.16
C TYR A 39 -10.28 -5.07 6.20
N GLU A 40 -9.25 -4.89 5.37
CA GLU A 40 -8.11 -5.80 5.27
C GLU A 40 -6.82 -5.03 5.32
N GLY A 41 -5.76 -5.66 5.79
CA GLY A 41 -4.44 -5.05 5.83
C GLY A 41 -3.35 -6.02 5.40
N VAL A 42 -2.30 -5.49 4.77
CA VAL A 42 -1.11 -6.25 4.39
C VAL A 42 0.11 -5.44 4.79
N SER A 43 0.98 -6.03 5.59
CA SER A 43 2.21 -5.38 6.03
C SER A 43 3.29 -5.45 4.96
N VAL A 44 4.09 -4.38 4.88
CA VAL A 44 5.28 -4.32 4.04
C VAL A 44 6.45 -4.00 4.96
N MET A 45 7.44 -4.88 5.00
CA MET A 45 8.57 -4.78 5.93
C MET A 45 9.62 -3.82 5.41
N VAL A 46 9.22 -2.57 5.25
CA VAL A 46 10.06 -1.46 4.80
C VAL A 46 9.93 -0.34 5.83
N CYS A 47 11.06 0.11 6.37
CA CYS A 47 11.07 1.13 7.43
C CYS A 47 10.86 2.54 6.89
N TYR A 48 11.41 2.84 5.73
CA TYR A 48 11.37 4.18 5.15
C TYR A 48 10.78 4.15 3.74
N THR A 49 9.97 5.15 3.42
CA THR A 49 9.31 5.23 2.11
C THR A 49 10.30 5.31 0.95
N ASN A 50 11.49 5.90 1.18
CA ASN A 50 12.51 6.04 0.15
C ASN A 50 13.38 4.79 -0.05
N GLN A 51 13.13 3.71 0.69
CA GLN A 51 13.79 2.43 0.44
C GLN A 51 13.29 1.77 -0.84
N LEU A 52 12.10 2.15 -1.29
CA LEU A 52 11.53 1.70 -2.54
C LEU A 52 11.30 2.90 -3.47
N THR A 53 11.41 2.67 -4.77
CA THR A 53 10.98 3.66 -5.75
C THR A 53 9.45 3.71 -5.79
N LEU A 54 8.89 4.74 -6.43
CA LEU A 54 7.45 4.84 -6.60
C LEU A 54 6.89 3.63 -7.36
N ASP A 55 7.57 3.19 -8.42
CA ASP A 55 7.15 2.01 -9.18
C ASP A 55 7.19 0.75 -8.34
N GLN A 56 8.19 0.61 -7.47
CA GLN A 56 8.27 -0.53 -6.54
C GLN A 56 7.13 -0.49 -5.53
N TRP A 57 6.74 0.70 -5.03
CA TRP A 57 5.59 0.83 -4.15
C TRP A 57 4.29 0.40 -4.85
N LEU A 58 4.12 0.79 -6.12
CA LEU A 58 2.95 0.36 -6.90
C LEU A 58 2.94 -1.14 -7.11
N TYR A 59 4.10 -1.73 -7.35
CA TYR A 59 4.24 -3.18 -7.50
C TYR A 59 3.84 -3.90 -6.21
N GLU A 60 4.36 -3.45 -5.06
CA GLU A 60 4.01 -4.01 -3.76
C GLU A 60 2.51 -3.86 -3.46
N ALA A 61 1.93 -2.74 -3.86
CA ALA A 61 0.50 -2.51 -3.70
C ALA A 61 -0.33 -3.50 -4.51
N ARG A 62 0.08 -3.81 -5.74
CA ARG A 62 -0.62 -4.78 -6.59
C ARG A 62 -0.56 -6.20 -6.00
N ILE A 63 0.58 -6.57 -5.44
CA ILE A 63 0.74 -7.85 -4.74
C ILE A 63 -0.18 -7.89 -3.52
N ALA A 64 -0.21 -6.81 -2.74
CA ALA A 64 -1.06 -6.72 -1.57
C ALA A 64 -2.54 -6.81 -1.94
N LEU A 65 -2.95 -6.12 -3.00
CA LEU A 65 -4.33 -6.15 -3.47
C LEU A 65 -4.72 -7.55 -3.91
N ASP A 66 -3.85 -8.25 -4.64
CA ASP A 66 -4.10 -9.62 -5.07
C ASP A 66 -4.33 -10.54 -3.87
N ARG A 67 -3.50 -10.42 -2.85
CA ARG A 67 -3.65 -11.21 -1.62
C ARG A 67 -4.99 -10.93 -0.93
N ILE A 68 -5.37 -9.66 -0.84
CA ILE A 68 -6.62 -9.26 -0.20
C ILE A 68 -7.81 -9.80 -0.98
N GLN A 69 -7.78 -9.68 -2.31
CA GLN A 69 -8.86 -10.16 -3.16
C GLN A 69 -9.03 -11.66 -3.07
N ARG A 70 -7.94 -12.41 -2.94
CA ARG A 70 -8.00 -13.86 -2.73
C ARG A 70 -8.63 -14.22 -1.39
N ARG A 71 -8.34 -13.45 -0.32
CA ARG A 71 -8.98 -13.66 0.98
C ARG A 71 -10.48 -13.42 0.92
N ILE A 72 -10.89 -12.37 0.21
CA ILE A 72 -12.30 -12.01 0.09
C ILE A 72 -13.04 -13.05 -0.74
N ALA A 73 -12.42 -13.60 -1.77
CA ALA A 73 -13.02 -14.59 -2.65
C ALA A 73 -13.08 -15.99 -2.04
N ALA A 74 -12.29 -16.25 -1.00
CA ALA A 74 -12.21 -17.57 -0.37
C ALA A 74 -13.47 -17.90 0.43
#